data_42c9e25153c9acd07460012925cd4fab
#
_entry.id   42c9e25153c9acd07460012925cd4fab
#
_cell.length_a   1.000
_cell.length_b   1.000
_cell.length_c   1.000
_cell.angle_alpha   90.00
_cell.angle_beta   90.00
_cell.angle_gamma   90.00
#
_symmetry.space_group_name_H-M   'P 1'
#
loop_
_entity.id
_entity.type
_entity.pdbx_description
1 polymer ?
#
loop_
_entity_poly.entity_id
_entity_poly.type
_entity_poly.pdbx_seq_one_letter_code
_entity_poly.pdbx_strand_id
1 'polypeptide(L)'
;MKKLITFLTIAVLAAGVMLSFADDDDDERLEALENRLKRATHERDVLAKRIDDVLWTQRVGDVAVVEKVRIYGPPKWREENPNGIGAGNPVKFYAYLFTPKTFNDAGKLPLLVLPHGGVHADFTTYYAHIIRELMAQGYIVTAPEYRGSTGYGKGFYETIDYGGREVDDALAARDWAVKNHPRVDSGRVGMLGWSHGGLITLMSLFDHPDSYVCGYAGVPVSDLILRMGYLGQDYRDLYEADYHIGEDVESNMAEYKRRSPVWNAHKLTRPVRIHTNPHDEDVNIIEVEHLMQALTAEGKDFEYEVYDVPGGHSFDRLDTPEAWAARKEIYSFLARYLNPPNPKIKLGLTPEGRAAP
;
A
#
# COMPACT_ATOMS: atom_id res chain seq x y z
N MET A 1 1.06 26.80 68.55
CA MET A 1 0.52 25.73 67.68
C MET A 1 -0.16 26.29 66.42
N LYS A 2 -1.13 27.23 66.49
CA LYS A 2 -1.83 27.73 65.27
C LYS A 2 -0.90 28.34 64.19
N LYS A 3 0.16 29.12 64.58
CA LYS A 3 1.10 29.73 63.63
C LYS A 3 2.01 28.67 62.91
N LEU A 4 2.33 27.59 63.59
CA LEU A 4 3.17 26.52 63.04
C LEU A 4 2.38 25.68 61.95
N ILE A 5 1.08 25.44 62.18
CA ILE A 5 0.19 24.72 61.27
C ILE A 5 -0.03 25.56 60.00
N THR A 6 -0.18 26.89 60.13
CA THR A 6 -0.37 27.78 58.96
C THR A 6 0.88 27.81 58.05
N PHE A 7 2.10 27.82 58.66
CA PHE A 7 3.35 27.75 57.87
C PHE A 7 3.55 26.40 57.16
N LEU A 8 3.17 25.29 57.81
CA LEU A 8 3.27 23.98 57.21
C LEU A 8 2.29 23.81 56.01
N THR A 9 1.06 24.35 56.15
CA THR A 9 0.04 24.29 55.08
C THR A 9 0.43 25.14 53.86
N ILE A 10 1.04 26.30 54.05
CA ILE A 10 1.54 27.15 52.96
C ILE A 10 2.75 26.52 52.29
N ALA A 11 3.66 25.86 53.03
CA ALA A 11 4.80 25.16 52.44
C ALA A 11 4.40 23.95 51.62
N VAL A 12 3.39 23.18 52.04
CA VAL A 12 2.86 22.03 51.29
C VAL A 12 2.11 22.46 50.00
N LEU A 13 1.33 23.57 50.08
CA LEU A 13 0.68 24.16 48.92
C LEU A 13 1.71 24.77 47.96
N ALA A 14 2.75 25.43 48.42
CA ALA A 14 3.81 25.95 47.56
C ALA A 14 4.64 24.83 46.90
N ALA A 15 4.93 23.73 47.59
CA ALA A 15 5.61 22.58 47.06
C ALA A 15 4.71 21.83 46.01
N GLY A 16 3.42 21.71 46.29
CA GLY A 16 2.45 21.12 45.35
C GLY A 16 2.29 21.93 44.05
N VAL A 17 2.27 23.26 44.17
CA VAL A 17 2.22 24.17 43.01
C VAL A 17 3.55 24.13 42.22
N MET A 18 4.71 24.10 42.92
CA MET A 18 6.01 23.96 42.20
C MET A 18 6.17 22.60 41.49
N LEU A 19 5.65 21.52 42.06
CA LEU A 19 5.66 20.20 41.41
C LEU A 19 4.74 20.18 40.17
N SER A 20 3.55 20.83 40.24
CA SER A 20 2.68 20.90 39.07
C SER A 20 3.26 21.76 37.95
N PHE A 21 3.96 22.84 38.23
CA PHE A 21 4.64 23.67 37.22
C PHE A 21 5.89 22.97 36.64
N ALA A 22 6.58 22.12 37.40
CA ALA A 22 7.70 21.32 36.87
C ALA A 22 7.22 20.21 35.94
N ASP A 23 6.11 19.55 36.26
CA ASP A 23 5.49 18.52 35.41
C ASP A 23 4.99 19.11 34.06
N ASP A 24 4.33 20.27 34.08
CA ASP A 24 3.84 20.96 32.89
C ASP A 24 4.98 21.37 31.93
N ASP A 25 6.13 21.86 32.43
CA ASP A 25 7.29 22.25 31.63
C ASP A 25 7.99 21.01 31.02
N ASP A 26 8.02 19.89 31.72
CA ASP A 26 8.61 18.65 31.22
C ASP A 26 7.70 17.98 30.17
N ASP A 27 6.37 18.05 30.32
CA ASP A 27 5.41 17.55 29.33
C ASP A 27 5.46 18.39 28.03
N GLU A 28 5.52 19.71 28.11
CA GLU A 28 5.71 20.59 26.94
C GLU A 28 7.03 20.28 26.20
N ARG A 29 8.10 20.02 26.95
CA ARG A 29 9.41 19.67 26.39
C ARG A 29 9.38 18.30 25.71
N LEU A 30 8.70 17.31 26.30
CA LEU A 30 8.52 15.99 25.73
C LEU A 30 7.76 16.08 24.41
N GLU A 31 6.62 16.77 24.39
CA GLU A 31 5.84 16.99 23.18
C GLU A 31 6.65 17.70 22.08
N ALA A 32 7.42 18.72 22.46
CA ALA A 32 8.31 19.41 21.52
C ALA A 32 9.38 18.48 20.93
N LEU A 33 9.94 17.57 21.74
CA LEU A 33 10.90 16.57 21.28
C LEU A 33 10.26 15.54 20.35
N GLU A 34 9.08 15.03 20.68
CA GLU A 34 8.33 14.11 19.82
C GLU A 34 7.99 14.74 18.47
N ASN A 35 7.53 15.98 18.47
CA ASN A 35 7.23 16.73 17.24
C ASN A 35 8.50 16.95 16.39
N ARG A 36 9.66 17.18 17.02
CA ARG A 36 10.94 17.26 16.31
C ARG A 36 11.36 15.92 15.74
N LEU A 37 11.18 14.83 16.48
CA LEU A 37 11.48 13.48 16.02
C LEU A 37 10.59 13.09 14.82
N LYS A 38 9.28 13.31 14.91
CA LYS A 38 8.34 13.09 13.80
C LYS A 38 8.75 13.88 12.55
N ARG A 39 9.13 15.14 12.71
CA ARG A 39 9.62 15.97 11.60
C ARG A 39 10.90 15.42 10.97
N ALA A 40 11.88 15.05 11.80
CA ALA A 40 13.14 14.47 11.32
C ALA A 40 12.92 13.13 10.60
N THR A 41 11.95 12.33 11.04
CA THR A 41 11.56 11.09 10.37
C THR A 41 11.02 11.38 8.96
N HIS A 42 10.09 12.32 8.81
CA HIS A 42 9.57 12.68 7.49
C HIS A 42 10.65 13.27 6.57
N GLU A 43 11.59 14.07 7.11
CA GLU A 43 12.71 14.62 6.33
C GLU A 43 13.65 13.51 5.85
N ARG A 44 13.94 12.53 6.70
CA ARG A 44 14.72 11.32 6.34
C ARG A 44 14.03 10.54 5.23
N ASP A 45 12.72 10.32 5.34
CA ASP A 45 11.95 9.57 4.34
C ASP A 45 11.94 10.28 2.99
N VAL A 46 11.85 11.62 2.98
CA VAL A 46 11.99 12.42 1.75
C VAL A 46 13.36 12.24 1.12
N LEU A 47 14.44 12.22 1.92
CA LEU A 47 15.80 11.99 1.40
C LEU A 47 15.96 10.56 0.87
N ALA A 48 15.47 9.55 1.60
CA ALA A 48 15.49 8.17 1.17
C ALA A 48 14.75 7.99 -0.17
N LYS A 49 13.57 8.59 -0.30
CA LYS A 49 12.79 8.56 -1.54
C LYS A 49 13.52 9.19 -2.73
N ARG A 50 14.19 10.32 -2.53
CA ARG A 50 14.98 10.98 -3.59
C ARG A 50 16.17 10.13 -4.04
N ILE A 51 16.80 9.41 -3.12
CA ILE A 51 17.88 8.47 -3.44
C ILE A 51 17.30 7.31 -4.24
N ASP A 52 16.19 6.73 -3.80
CA ASP A 52 15.55 5.61 -4.48
C ASP A 52 15.06 5.99 -5.89
N ASP A 53 14.57 7.22 -6.08
CA ASP A 53 14.22 7.76 -7.41
C ASP A 53 15.38 7.68 -8.40
N VAL A 54 16.60 7.97 -7.96
CA VAL A 54 17.81 7.85 -8.80
C VAL A 54 18.17 6.39 -9.06
N LEU A 55 18.03 5.53 -8.04
CA LEU A 55 18.36 4.11 -8.14
C LEU A 55 17.47 3.35 -9.13
N TRP A 56 16.24 3.77 -9.36
CA TRP A 56 15.36 3.14 -10.36
C TRP A 56 16.02 3.05 -11.73
N THR A 57 16.62 4.13 -12.21
CA THR A 57 17.32 4.13 -13.51
C THR A 57 18.52 3.18 -13.53
N GLN A 58 19.22 3.03 -12.42
CA GLN A 58 20.34 2.07 -12.32
C GLN A 58 19.86 0.62 -12.28
N ARG A 59 18.75 0.34 -11.64
CA ARG A 59 18.24 -1.02 -11.41
C ARG A 59 17.50 -1.61 -12.60
N VAL A 60 16.78 -0.79 -13.36
CA VAL A 60 15.92 -1.26 -14.45
C VAL A 60 16.06 -0.47 -15.76
N GLY A 61 16.94 0.55 -15.81
CA GLY A 61 17.07 1.42 -16.97
C GLY A 61 17.63 0.74 -18.23
N ASP A 62 18.19 -0.44 -18.11
CA ASP A 62 18.60 -1.28 -19.25
C ASP A 62 17.39 -1.94 -19.94
N VAL A 63 16.32 -2.29 -19.22
CA VAL A 63 15.13 -2.99 -19.71
C VAL A 63 13.88 -2.09 -19.81
N ALA A 64 13.83 -0.97 -19.09
CA ALA A 64 12.68 -0.07 -19.02
C ALA A 64 13.04 1.38 -19.27
N VAL A 65 12.11 2.12 -19.87
CA VAL A 65 12.03 3.58 -19.70
C VAL A 65 11.25 3.83 -18.41
N VAL A 66 11.84 4.61 -17.50
CA VAL A 66 11.25 4.94 -16.19
C VAL A 66 10.84 6.40 -16.19
N GLU A 67 9.59 6.66 -15.95
CA GLU A 67 9.03 8.01 -15.80
C GLU A 67 8.39 8.13 -14.41
N LYS A 68 8.49 9.30 -13.78
CA LYS A 68 7.74 9.64 -12.57
C LYS A 68 6.80 10.77 -12.91
N VAL A 69 5.51 10.48 -12.92
CA VAL A 69 4.46 11.38 -13.36
C VAL A 69 3.63 11.88 -12.18
N ARG A 70 3.10 13.08 -12.28
CA ARG A 70 2.22 13.68 -11.27
C ARG A 70 0.77 13.51 -11.70
N ILE A 71 -0.04 12.98 -10.79
CA ILE A 71 -1.44 12.63 -11.01
C ILE A 71 -2.31 13.36 -9.97
N TYR A 72 -3.59 13.49 -10.26
CA TYR A 72 -4.59 14.05 -9.37
C TYR A 72 -5.64 13.00 -9.08
N GLY A 73 -5.72 12.59 -7.82
CA GLY A 73 -6.78 11.73 -7.30
C GLY A 73 -7.97 12.54 -6.79
N PRO A 74 -8.99 11.89 -6.24
CA PRO A 74 -10.12 12.59 -5.64
C PRO A 74 -9.68 13.44 -4.43
N PRO A 75 -10.50 14.43 -4.00
CA PRO A 75 -10.27 15.18 -2.77
C PRO A 75 -10.09 14.27 -1.54
N LYS A 76 -9.62 14.81 -0.42
CA LYS A 76 -9.65 14.10 0.86
C LYS A 76 -11.06 13.60 1.15
N TRP A 77 -11.19 12.43 1.77
CA TRP A 77 -12.50 11.90 2.13
C TRP A 77 -13.13 12.67 3.32
N ARG A 78 -12.26 13.25 4.17
CA ARG A 78 -12.63 14.11 5.29
C ARG A 78 -11.78 15.37 5.24
N GLU A 79 -12.40 16.52 5.40
CA GLU A 79 -11.73 17.81 5.53
C GLU A 79 -11.97 18.34 6.95
N GLU A 80 -10.90 18.70 7.66
CA GLU A 80 -10.99 19.31 9.00
C GLU A 80 -11.81 20.61 8.97
N ASN A 81 -11.57 21.41 7.93
CA ASN A 81 -12.32 22.62 7.68
C ASN A 81 -12.84 22.64 6.23
N PRO A 82 -14.11 22.24 5.99
CA PRO A 82 -14.70 22.24 4.65
C PRO A 82 -14.74 23.61 3.96
N ASN A 83 -14.61 24.69 4.71
CA ASN A 83 -14.56 26.08 4.19
C ASN A 83 -13.12 26.63 4.12
N GLY A 84 -12.12 25.80 4.44
CA GLY A 84 -10.71 26.19 4.40
C GLY A 84 -10.19 26.39 2.97
N ILE A 85 -9.11 27.17 2.85
CA ILE A 85 -8.43 27.36 1.57
C ILE A 85 -7.91 25.98 1.10
N GLY A 86 -8.35 25.54 -0.08
CA GLY A 86 -7.95 24.28 -0.67
C GLY A 86 -8.85 23.08 -0.29
N ALA A 87 -9.87 23.26 0.56
CA ALA A 87 -10.88 22.23 0.81
C ALA A 87 -11.53 21.79 -0.52
N GLY A 88 -11.74 20.47 -0.67
CA GLY A 88 -12.27 19.89 -1.91
C GLY A 88 -11.30 19.85 -3.10
N ASN A 89 -10.05 20.32 -2.95
CA ASN A 89 -9.06 20.18 -4.00
C ASN A 89 -8.63 18.72 -4.18
N PRO A 90 -8.35 18.28 -5.43
CA PRO A 90 -7.80 16.96 -5.70
C PRO A 90 -6.48 16.74 -4.95
N VAL A 91 -6.31 15.55 -4.40
CA VAL A 91 -5.02 15.12 -3.81
C VAL A 91 -4.03 14.89 -4.95
N LYS A 92 -2.85 15.52 -4.86
CA LYS A 92 -1.76 15.37 -5.82
C LYS A 92 -0.84 14.27 -5.34
N PHE A 93 -0.56 13.31 -6.21
CA PHE A 93 0.39 12.24 -5.92
C PHE A 93 1.27 11.92 -7.13
N TYR A 94 2.26 11.07 -6.95
CA TYR A 94 3.12 10.63 -8.03
C TYR A 94 2.84 9.16 -8.36
N ALA A 95 3.15 8.76 -9.60
CA ALA A 95 3.24 7.37 -9.97
C ALA A 95 4.50 7.15 -10.81
N TYR A 96 5.13 6.00 -10.64
CA TYR A 96 6.12 5.54 -11.60
C TYR A 96 5.39 4.90 -12.78
N LEU A 97 5.96 5.11 -13.96
CA LEU A 97 5.56 4.42 -15.18
C LEU A 97 6.77 3.72 -15.76
N PHE A 98 6.69 2.41 -15.90
CA PHE A 98 7.74 1.56 -16.47
C PHE A 98 7.26 1.07 -17.83
N THR A 99 7.99 1.42 -18.89
CA THR A 99 7.69 1.00 -20.26
C THR A 99 8.82 0.10 -20.77
N PRO A 100 8.54 -1.13 -21.22
CA PRO A 100 9.60 -2.00 -21.72
C PRO A 100 10.28 -1.41 -22.96
N LYS A 101 11.61 -1.46 -23.00
CA LYS A 101 12.43 -1.01 -24.14
C LYS A 101 12.39 -1.98 -25.33
N THR A 102 11.89 -3.17 -25.08
CA THR A 102 11.62 -4.21 -26.08
C THR A 102 10.18 -4.14 -26.56
N PHE A 103 9.79 -4.99 -27.51
CA PHE A 103 8.42 -5.09 -28.07
C PHE A 103 7.93 -3.83 -28.79
N ASN A 104 8.83 -3.06 -29.41
CA ASN A 104 8.46 -1.85 -30.14
C ASN A 104 7.49 -2.12 -31.30
N ASP A 105 7.57 -3.29 -31.92
CA ASP A 105 6.72 -3.71 -33.04
C ASP A 105 5.42 -4.43 -32.60
N ALA A 106 5.22 -4.62 -31.30
CA ALA A 106 4.07 -5.35 -30.76
C ALA A 106 2.76 -4.52 -30.71
N GLY A 107 2.80 -3.26 -31.14
CA GLY A 107 1.65 -2.36 -31.04
C GLY A 107 1.35 -1.96 -29.59
N LYS A 108 0.08 -2.07 -29.18
CA LYS A 108 -0.34 -1.77 -27.81
C LYS A 108 -0.03 -2.93 -26.86
N LEU A 109 0.43 -2.60 -25.65
CA LEU A 109 0.82 -3.53 -24.59
C LEU A 109 -0.18 -3.49 -23.43
N PRO A 110 -0.36 -4.63 -22.72
CA PRO A 110 -1.17 -4.65 -21.51
C PRO A 110 -0.56 -3.81 -20.39
N LEU A 111 -1.42 -3.23 -19.58
CA LEU A 111 -1.06 -2.43 -18.41
C LEU A 111 -1.27 -3.22 -17.11
N LEU A 112 -0.32 -3.15 -16.20
CA LEU A 112 -0.48 -3.56 -14.81
C LEU A 112 -0.42 -2.34 -13.91
N VAL A 113 -1.39 -2.22 -12.99
CA VAL A 113 -1.37 -1.26 -11.88
C VAL A 113 -0.82 -2.00 -10.68
N LEU A 114 0.27 -1.49 -10.10
CA LEU A 114 1.01 -2.12 -9.02
C LEU A 114 1.10 -1.19 -7.80
N PRO A 115 0.05 -1.15 -6.95
CA PRO A 115 0.11 -0.44 -5.68
C PRO A 115 1.04 -1.15 -4.70
N HIS A 116 1.84 -0.37 -3.96
CA HIS A 116 2.74 -0.92 -2.93
C HIS A 116 1.97 -1.35 -1.66
N GLY A 117 2.65 -2.08 -0.77
CA GLY A 117 2.14 -2.49 0.53
C GLY A 117 2.39 -1.45 1.63
N GLY A 118 2.02 -1.82 2.88
CA GLY A 118 2.24 -1.02 4.09
C GLY A 118 1.14 0.01 4.35
N VAL A 119 0.86 0.33 5.62
CA VAL A 119 -0.05 1.41 5.99
C VAL A 119 0.56 2.74 5.50
N HIS A 120 1.80 2.98 5.90
CA HIS A 120 2.63 4.07 5.43
C HIS A 120 3.94 3.49 4.89
N ALA A 121 4.03 3.39 3.58
CA ALA A 121 5.21 2.96 2.85
C ALA A 121 5.28 3.71 1.52
N ASP A 122 6.18 3.33 0.64
CA ASP A 122 6.31 3.85 -0.70
C ASP A 122 6.81 2.77 -1.68
N PHE A 123 6.68 3.04 -2.96
CA PHE A 123 7.14 2.13 -4.01
C PHE A 123 8.65 2.30 -4.22
N THR A 124 9.43 1.31 -3.78
CA THR A 124 10.90 1.37 -3.79
C THR A 124 11.54 0.38 -4.75
N THR A 125 12.84 0.52 -4.97
CA THR A 125 13.65 -0.41 -5.76
C THR A 125 13.74 -1.83 -5.17
N TYR A 126 13.09 -2.08 -4.03
CA TYR A 126 12.76 -3.44 -3.56
C TYR A 126 12.04 -4.26 -4.64
N TYR A 127 11.17 -3.63 -5.42
CA TYR A 127 10.42 -4.26 -6.52
C TYR A 127 11.19 -4.37 -7.84
N ALA A 128 12.46 -3.96 -7.89
CA ALA A 128 13.21 -3.86 -9.16
C ALA A 128 13.27 -5.18 -9.94
N HIS A 129 13.43 -6.32 -9.26
CA HIS A 129 13.44 -7.64 -9.91
C HIS A 129 12.08 -7.99 -10.51
N ILE A 130 10.97 -7.70 -9.80
CA ILE A 130 9.61 -7.91 -10.30
C ILE A 130 9.34 -7.02 -11.52
N ILE A 131 9.75 -5.74 -11.48
CA ILE A 131 9.65 -4.85 -12.65
C ILE A 131 10.43 -5.42 -13.83
N ARG A 132 11.65 -5.92 -13.63
CA ARG A 132 12.42 -6.57 -14.72
C ARG A 132 11.69 -7.79 -15.30
N GLU A 133 11.10 -8.62 -14.44
CA GLU A 133 10.32 -9.78 -14.85
C GLU A 133 9.07 -9.38 -15.65
N LEU A 134 8.39 -8.32 -15.28
CA LEU A 134 7.22 -7.79 -16.00
C LEU A 134 7.60 -7.12 -17.33
N MET A 135 8.72 -6.38 -17.35
CA MET A 135 9.27 -5.81 -18.58
C MET A 135 9.63 -6.90 -19.60
N ALA A 136 10.23 -8.00 -19.14
CA ALA A 136 10.60 -9.14 -20.00
C ALA A 136 9.38 -9.85 -20.62
N GLN A 137 8.20 -9.72 -20.01
CA GLN A 137 6.94 -10.23 -20.55
C GLN A 137 6.27 -9.23 -21.51
N GLY A 138 6.60 -7.95 -21.45
CA GLY A 138 6.03 -6.90 -22.28
C GLY A 138 4.83 -6.21 -21.63
N TYR A 139 4.74 -6.17 -20.31
CA TYR A 139 3.79 -5.31 -19.60
C TYR A 139 4.29 -3.88 -19.52
N ILE A 140 3.40 -2.91 -19.63
CA ILE A 140 3.61 -1.57 -19.09
C ILE A 140 3.13 -1.63 -17.63
N VAL A 141 3.87 -0.98 -16.71
CA VAL A 141 3.51 -0.99 -15.27
C VAL A 141 3.37 0.46 -14.80
N THR A 142 2.26 0.76 -14.14
CA THR A 142 2.12 2.00 -13.35
C THR A 142 2.08 1.65 -11.87
N ALA A 143 2.94 2.29 -11.08
CA ALA A 143 3.04 2.09 -9.63
C ALA A 143 2.72 3.41 -8.92
N PRO A 144 1.48 3.57 -8.40
CA PRO A 144 1.07 4.80 -7.72
C PRO A 144 1.70 4.92 -6.33
N GLU A 145 2.19 6.11 -6.03
CA GLU A 145 2.48 6.61 -4.69
C GLU A 145 1.19 7.23 -4.14
N TYR A 146 0.19 6.38 -3.88
CA TYR A 146 -1.13 6.81 -3.46
C TYR A 146 -1.08 7.61 -2.15
N ARG A 147 -2.18 8.30 -1.81
CA ARG A 147 -2.29 9.11 -0.58
C ARG A 147 -1.80 8.35 0.65
N GLY A 148 -1.09 9.03 1.54
CA GLY A 148 -0.49 8.41 2.72
C GLY A 148 0.87 7.77 2.50
N SER A 149 1.40 7.72 1.26
CA SER A 149 2.75 7.20 1.00
C SER A 149 3.83 8.03 1.69
N THR A 150 4.91 7.35 2.15
CA THR A 150 6.07 8.01 2.74
C THR A 150 6.94 8.69 1.69
N GLY A 151 7.89 9.51 2.11
CA GLY A 151 8.83 10.18 1.19
C GLY A 151 8.33 11.48 0.56
N TYR A 152 7.12 11.93 0.90
CA TYR A 152 6.50 13.16 0.37
C TYR A 152 6.15 14.18 1.46
N GLY A 153 6.64 13.96 2.68
CA GLY A 153 6.46 14.81 3.84
C GLY A 153 5.16 14.58 4.60
N LYS A 154 5.07 15.18 5.82
CA LYS A 154 3.97 15.01 6.77
C LYS A 154 2.60 15.25 6.15
N GLY A 155 2.42 16.36 5.43
CA GLY A 155 1.10 16.73 4.89
C GLY A 155 0.57 15.74 3.84
N PHE A 156 1.43 15.00 3.14
CA PHE A 156 1.01 13.93 2.26
C PHE A 156 0.79 12.61 3.01
N TYR A 157 1.63 12.31 3.99
CA TYR A 157 1.48 11.18 4.91
C TYR A 157 0.09 11.20 5.57
N GLU A 158 -0.36 12.34 6.07
CA GLU A 158 -1.66 12.54 6.71
C GLU A 158 -2.86 12.60 5.74
N THR A 159 -2.65 12.35 4.44
CA THR A 159 -3.77 12.18 3.50
C THR A 159 -4.26 10.74 3.39
N ILE A 160 -3.69 9.82 4.16
CA ILE A 160 -4.05 8.40 4.12
C ILE A 160 -5.56 8.19 4.28
N ASP A 161 -6.08 7.18 3.58
CA ASP A 161 -7.48 6.77 3.65
C ASP A 161 -7.57 5.27 3.33
N TYR A 162 -7.00 4.45 4.23
CA TYR A 162 -6.77 3.02 4.05
C TYR A 162 -8.07 2.22 3.81
N GLY A 163 -8.14 1.50 2.68
CA GLY A 163 -9.35 0.83 2.21
C GLY A 163 -10.43 1.80 1.70
N GLY A 164 -10.02 3.05 1.44
CA GLY A 164 -10.89 4.11 0.95
C GLY A 164 -10.39 4.72 -0.37
N ARG A 165 -10.07 6.00 -0.37
CA ARG A 165 -9.76 6.75 -1.59
C ARG A 165 -8.39 6.47 -2.21
N GLU A 166 -7.47 5.77 -1.54
CA GLU A 166 -6.28 5.27 -2.20
C GLU A 166 -6.60 4.22 -3.29
N VAL A 167 -7.76 3.55 -3.18
CA VAL A 167 -8.32 2.71 -4.26
C VAL A 167 -8.63 3.57 -5.49
N ASP A 168 -9.24 4.73 -5.27
CA ASP A 168 -9.51 5.72 -6.32
C ASP A 168 -8.21 6.35 -6.87
N ASP A 169 -7.15 6.51 -6.06
CA ASP A 169 -5.84 6.96 -6.53
C ASP A 169 -5.20 5.93 -7.48
N ALA A 170 -5.35 4.64 -7.18
CA ALA A 170 -4.89 3.57 -8.08
C ALA A 170 -5.67 3.60 -9.40
N LEU A 171 -6.99 3.83 -9.36
CA LEU A 171 -7.81 4.05 -10.56
C LEU A 171 -7.35 5.30 -11.33
N ALA A 172 -7.08 6.41 -10.65
CA ALA A 172 -6.60 7.63 -11.29
C ALA A 172 -5.24 7.41 -11.99
N ALA A 173 -4.34 6.62 -11.40
CA ALA A 173 -3.08 6.25 -12.03
C ALA A 173 -3.28 5.37 -13.28
N ARG A 174 -4.20 4.42 -13.23
CA ARG A 174 -4.63 3.62 -14.38
C ARG A 174 -5.17 4.51 -15.48
N ASP A 175 -6.09 5.40 -15.18
CA ASP A 175 -6.74 6.28 -16.15
C ASP A 175 -5.75 7.25 -16.77
N TRP A 176 -4.83 7.77 -15.97
CA TRP A 176 -3.75 8.62 -16.49
C TRP A 176 -2.90 7.84 -17.51
N ALA A 177 -2.47 6.61 -17.19
CA ALA A 177 -1.66 5.79 -18.09
C ALA A 177 -2.41 5.44 -19.38
N VAL A 178 -3.67 5.05 -19.28
CA VAL A 178 -4.51 4.75 -20.46
C VAL A 178 -4.70 5.98 -21.36
N LYS A 179 -4.88 7.14 -20.77
CA LYS A 179 -5.12 8.38 -21.51
C LYS A 179 -3.85 8.94 -22.16
N ASN A 180 -2.72 8.86 -21.48
CA ASN A 180 -1.52 9.63 -21.84
C ASN A 180 -0.40 8.77 -22.46
N HIS A 181 -0.41 7.43 -22.26
CA HIS A 181 0.62 6.57 -22.82
C HIS A 181 0.12 5.86 -24.09
N PRO A 182 0.67 6.18 -25.29
CA PRO A 182 0.12 5.74 -26.57
C PRO A 182 0.16 4.23 -26.79
N ARG A 183 1.07 3.52 -26.10
CA ARG A 183 1.24 2.06 -26.23
C ARG A 183 0.37 1.27 -25.23
N VAL A 184 -0.36 1.89 -24.34
CA VAL A 184 -1.24 1.18 -23.39
C VAL A 184 -2.49 0.69 -24.13
N ASP A 185 -2.80 -0.59 -23.94
CA ASP A 185 -4.07 -1.19 -24.35
C ASP A 185 -5.10 -1.05 -23.23
N SER A 186 -6.07 -0.18 -23.41
CA SER A 186 -7.12 0.10 -22.43
C SER A 186 -8.06 -1.10 -22.16
N GLY A 187 -8.11 -2.06 -23.08
CA GLY A 187 -8.88 -3.29 -22.93
C GLY A 187 -8.14 -4.42 -22.21
N ARG A 188 -6.85 -4.24 -21.91
CA ARG A 188 -6.00 -5.23 -21.24
C ARG A 188 -5.28 -4.62 -20.03
N VAL A 189 -6.06 -4.24 -19.03
CA VAL A 189 -5.57 -3.66 -17.76
C VAL A 189 -5.84 -4.63 -16.64
N GLY A 190 -4.80 -4.96 -15.86
CA GLY A 190 -4.89 -5.78 -14.65
C GLY A 190 -4.28 -5.09 -13.44
N MET A 191 -4.51 -5.67 -12.28
CA MET A 191 -3.88 -5.25 -11.02
C MET A 191 -2.99 -6.34 -10.44
N LEU A 192 -1.97 -5.92 -9.72
CA LEU A 192 -1.02 -6.79 -9.04
C LEU A 192 -0.57 -6.10 -7.76
N GLY A 193 -0.87 -6.66 -6.60
CA GLY A 193 -0.48 -6.05 -5.34
C GLY A 193 -0.34 -7.04 -4.20
N TRP A 194 0.48 -6.69 -3.20
CA TRP A 194 0.73 -7.47 -2.00
C TRP A 194 0.37 -6.68 -0.75
N SER A 195 -0.05 -7.38 0.32
CA SER A 195 -0.36 -6.76 1.59
C SER A 195 -1.47 -5.70 1.44
N HIS A 196 -1.23 -4.46 1.84
CA HIS A 196 -2.12 -3.33 1.55
C HIS A 196 -2.35 -3.14 0.03
N GLY A 197 -1.32 -3.32 -0.81
CA GLY A 197 -1.50 -3.34 -2.26
C GLY A 197 -2.43 -4.46 -2.74
N GLY A 198 -2.49 -5.58 -2.02
CA GLY A 198 -3.47 -6.65 -2.23
C GLY A 198 -4.89 -6.23 -1.86
N LEU A 199 -5.06 -5.49 -0.74
CA LEU A 199 -6.34 -4.87 -0.38
C LEU A 199 -6.81 -3.90 -1.48
N ILE A 200 -5.93 -2.99 -1.92
CA ILE A 200 -6.25 -2.04 -3.00
C ILE A 200 -6.64 -2.80 -4.27
N THR A 201 -5.95 -3.90 -4.60
CA THR A 201 -6.29 -4.75 -5.75
C THR A 201 -7.70 -5.32 -5.62
N LEU A 202 -8.05 -5.93 -4.48
CA LEU A 202 -9.36 -6.50 -4.25
C LEU A 202 -10.46 -5.44 -4.31
N MET A 203 -10.30 -4.33 -3.57
CA MET A 203 -11.28 -3.25 -3.56
C MET A 203 -11.44 -2.59 -4.93
N SER A 204 -10.37 -2.46 -5.72
CA SER A 204 -10.45 -1.97 -7.11
C SER A 204 -11.27 -2.88 -8.01
N LEU A 205 -11.12 -4.21 -7.87
CA LEU A 205 -11.95 -5.18 -8.62
C LEU A 205 -13.41 -5.16 -8.18
N PHE A 206 -13.68 -4.81 -6.91
CA PHE A 206 -15.03 -4.74 -6.35
C PHE A 206 -15.75 -3.46 -6.75
N ASP A 207 -15.08 -2.33 -6.62
CA ASP A 207 -15.71 -1.01 -6.78
C ASP A 207 -15.60 -0.47 -8.23
N HIS A 208 -14.58 -0.95 -9.00
CA HIS A 208 -14.31 -0.52 -10.38
C HIS A 208 -14.13 -1.70 -11.36
N PRO A 209 -15.05 -2.69 -11.37
CA PRO A 209 -14.87 -3.93 -12.14
C PRO A 209 -14.69 -3.72 -13.65
N ASP A 210 -15.26 -2.64 -14.21
CA ASP A 210 -15.14 -2.34 -15.64
C ASP A 210 -13.78 -1.75 -16.05
N SER A 211 -12.97 -1.36 -15.06
CA SER A 211 -11.64 -0.78 -15.28
C SER A 211 -10.55 -1.84 -15.40
N TYR A 212 -10.81 -3.07 -14.94
CA TYR A 212 -9.82 -4.13 -14.86
C TYR A 212 -10.37 -5.46 -15.40
N VAL A 213 -9.52 -6.25 -16.06
CA VAL A 213 -9.92 -7.58 -16.57
C VAL A 213 -9.58 -8.71 -15.61
N CYS A 214 -8.59 -8.51 -14.73
CA CYS A 214 -8.21 -9.47 -13.67
C CYS A 214 -7.35 -8.79 -12.62
N GLY A 215 -7.13 -9.46 -11.48
CA GLY A 215 -6.19 -9.01 -10.46
C GLY A 215 -5.51 -10.15 -9.71
N TYR A 216 -4.33 -9.84 -9.18
CA TYR A 216 -3.62 -10.71 -8.25
C TYR A 216 -3.44 -10.00 -6.90
N ALA A 217 -3.85 -10.66 -5.83
CA ALA A 217 -3.72 -10.19 -4.45
C ALA A 217 -2.89 -11.17 -3.64
N GLY A 218 -1.63 -10.83 -3.38
CA GLY A 218 -0.72 -11.62 -2.54
C GLY A 218 -0.79 -11.19 -1.10
N VAL A 219 -0.88 -12.14 -0.17
CA VAL A 219 -0.92 -11.90 1.29
C VAL A 219 -1.77 -10.67 1.65
N PRO A 220 -3.01 -10.54 1.10
CA PRO A 220 -3.75 -9.30 1.15
C PRO A 220 -4.27 -9.02 2.56
N VAL A 221 -4.16 -7.77 3.01
CA VAL A 221 -5.00 -7.30 4.12
C VAL A 221 -6.46 -7.38 3.67
N SER A 222 -7.28 -8.11 4.38
CA SER A 222 -8.62 -8.44 3.92
C SER A 222 -9.73 -8.25 4.95
N ASP A 223 -9.40 -8.17 6.24
CA ASP A 223 -10.36 -7.93 7.32
C ASP A 223 -9.78 -7.02 8.40
N LEU A 224 -10.09 -5.74 8.33
CA LEU A 224 -9.61 -4.75 9.30
C LEU A 224 -10.15 -4.99 10.71
N ILE A 225 -11.29 -5.65 10.87
CA ILE A 225 -11.87 -5.96 12.19
C ILE A 225 -11.04 -7.05 12.86
N LEU A 226 -10.78 -8.17 12.17
CA LEU A 226 -9.91 -9.22 12.69
C LEU A 226 -8.50 -8.67 12.94
N ARG A 227 -8.00 -7.84 12.02
CA ARG A 227 -6.68 -7.23 12.10
C ARG A 227 -6.52 -6.38 13.37
N MET A 228 -7.48 -5.53 13.70
CA MET A 228 -7.48 -4.77 14.96
C MET A 228 -7.58 -5.69 16.19
N GLY A 229 -8.10 -6.89 16.04
CA GLY A 229 -8.19 -7.87 17.12
C GLY A 229 -6.87 -8.53 17.52
N TYR A 230 -5.92 -8.72 16.58
CA TYR A 230 -4.66 -9.42 16.86
C TYR A 230 -3.42 -8.51 16.84
N LEU A 231 -3.50 -7.30 16.30
CA LEU A 231 -2.39 -6.33 16.31
C LEU A 231 -2.40 -5.46 17.57
N GLY A 232 -1.21 -4.98 17.95
CA GLY A 232 -1.01 -4.13 19.12
C GLY A 232 -1.56 -2.72 18.97
N GLN A 233 -1.59 -1.97 20.09
CA GLN A 233 -2.16 -0.61 20.12
C GLN A 233 -1.43 0.34 19.17
N ASP A 234 -0.10 0.31 19.11
CA ASP A 234 0.69 1.15 18.18
C ASP A 234 0.23 1.04 16.72
N TYR A 235 -0.23 -0.17 16.31
CA TYR A 235 -0.77 -0.37 14.97
C TYR A 235 -2.19 0.20 14.83
N ARG A 236 -3.04 0.05 15.86
CA ARG A 236 -4.39 0.61 15.89
C ARG A 236 -4.38 2.12 15.83
N ASP A 237 -3.44 2.76 16.52
CA ASP A 237 -3.26 4.21 16.54
C ASP A 237 -3.09 4.81 15.13
N LEU A 238 -2.58 4.03 14.16
CA LEU A 238 -2.49 4.47 12.76
C LEU A 238 -3.86 4.68 12.12
N TYR A 239 -4.86 3.88 12.50
CA TYR A 239 -6.23 3.97 11.97
C TYR A 239 -7.08 4.92 12.79
N GLU A 240 -6.83 4.99 14.10
CA GLU A 240 -7.54 5.82 15.07
C GLU A 240 -7.09 7.29 15.03
N ALA A 241 -6.00 7.59 14.31
CA ALA A 241 -5.50 8.95 14.15
C ALA A 241 -6.56 9.88 13.54
N ASP A 242 -6.67 11.11 14.04
CA ASP A 242 -7.67 12.12 13.67
C ASP A 242 -7.70 12.38 12.15
N TYR A 243 -6.53 12.32 11.49
CA TYR A 243 -6.40 12.53 10.05
C TYR A 243 -6.79 11.30 9.21
N HIS A 244 -7.04 10.14 9.85
CA HIS A 244 -7.41 8.88 9.16
C HIS A 244 -8.88 8.53 9.46
N ILE A 245 -9.17 7.36 10.07
CA ILE A 245 -10.54 6.99 10.45
C ILE A 245 -11.00 7.82 11.65
N GLY A 246 -10.10 8.06 12.60
CA GLY A 246 -10.33 8.93 13.76
C GLY A 246 -11.18 8.30 14.85
N GLU A 247 -11.52 7.02 14.74
CA GLU A 247 -12.35 6.26 15.67
C GLU A 247 -11.87 4.81 15.69
N ASP A 248 -12.02 4.14 16.82
CA ASP A 248 -11.70 2.72 16.96
C ASP A 248 -12.75 1.82 16.27
N VAL A 249 -12.43 0.53 16.19
CA VAL A 249 -13.30 -0.46 15.52
C VAL A 249 -14.63 -0.67 16.25
N GLU A 250 -14.68 -0.51 17.56
CA GLU A 250 -15.90 -0.69 18.36
C GLU A 250 -16.87 0.46 18.15
N SER A 251 -16.34 1.69 18.07
CA SER A 251 -17.09 2.92 17.87
C SER A 251 -17.59 3.06 16.43
N ASN A 252 -16.82 2.60 15.43
CA ASN A 252 -17.15 2.76 14.00
C ASN A 252 -16.98 1.48 13.17
N MET A 253 -17.51 0.37 13.65
CA MET A 253 -17.45 -0.93 12.98
C MET A 253 -17.94 -0.88 11.52
N ALA A 254 -18.90 -0.04 11.19
CA ALA A 254 -19.42 0.09 9.84
C ALA A 254 -18.37 0.58 8.84
N GLU A 255 -17.53 1.51 9.25
CA GLU A 255 -16.43 2.05 8.44
C GLU A 255 -15.33 1.01 8.24
N TYR A 256 -14.94 0.27 9.28
CA TYR A 256 -13.98 -0.83 9.16
C TYR A 256 -14.48 -1.94 8.22
N LYS A 257 -15.78 -2.30 8.28
CA LYS A 257 -16.41 -3.23 7.32
C LYS A 257 -16.36 -2.70 5.88
N ARG A 258 -16.72 -1.43 5.69
CA ARG A 258 -16.70 -0.79 4.37
C ARG A 258 -15.33 -0.87 3.71
N ARG A 259 -14.26 -0.76 4.50
CA ARG A 259 -12.86 -0.77 4.06
C ARG A 259 -12.25 -2.17 3.92
N SER A 260 -12.95 -3.21 4.31
CA SER A 260 -12.43 -4.58 4.36
C SER A 260 -12.94 -5.42 3.19
N PRO A 261 -12.07 -6.03 2.40
CA PRO A 261 -12.44 -6.91 1.28
C PRO A 261 -13.44 -8.01 1.66
N VAL A 262 -13.28 -8.64 2.81
CA VAL A 262 -14.16 -9.74 3.26
C VAL A 262 -15.64 -9.35 3.32
N TRP A 263 -15.96 -8.15 3.77
CA TRP A 263 -17.33 -7.63 3.88
C TRP A 263 -17.88 -7.12 2.54
N ASN A 264 -17.03 -7.02 1.52
CA ASN A 264 -17.36 -6.58 0.18
C ASN A 264 -17.27 -7.73 -0.87
N ALA A 265 -17.05 -8.97 -0.44
CA ALA A 265 -16.84 -10.15 -1.28
C ALA A 265 -17.94 -10.34 -2.33
N HIS A 266 -19.20 -10.01 -1.98
CA HIS A 266 -20.36 -10.07 -2.87
C HIS A 266 -20.20 -9.27 -4.17
N LYS A 267 -19.34 -8.24 -4.18
CA LYS A 267 -19.09 -7.36 -5.34
C LYS A 267 -18.18 -7.97 -6.39
N LEU A 268 -17.42 -9.04 -6.08
CA LEU A 268 -16.46 -9.61 -7.04
C LEU A 268 -17.16 -10.12 -8.30
N THR A 269 -16.74 -9.63 -9.45
CA THR A 269 -17.21 -10.07 -10.79
C THR A 269 -16.05 -10.31 -11.76
N ARG A 270 -14.82 -10.07 -11.36
CA ARG A 270 -13.62 -10.24 -12.20
C ARG A 270 -12.74 -11.36 -11.68
N PRO A 271 -12.03 -12.08 -12.54
CA PRO A 271 -11.09 -13.11 -12.12
C PRO A 271 -10.04 -12.54 -11.16
N VAL A 272 -9.83 -13.23 -10.07
CA VAL A 272 -8.81 -12.89 -9.06
C VAL A 272 -8.04 -14.14 -8.65
N ARG A 273 -6.72 -14.00 -8.46
CA ARG A 273 -5.89 -15.01 -7.80
C ARG A 273 -5.36 -14.46 -6.48
N ILE A 274 -5.44 -15.28 -5.44
CA ILE A 274 -5.03 -14.94 -4.08
C ILE A 274 -3.95 -15.92 -3.63
N HIS A 275 -2.83 -15.40 -3.11
CA HIS A 275 -1.80 -16.22 -2.46
C HIS A 275 -1.66 -15.82 -1.00
N THR A 276 -1.39 -16.79 -0.14
CA THR A 276 -1.07 -16.55 1.28
C THR A 276 -0.05 -17.55 1.80
N ASN A 277 0.47 -17.30 3.00
CA ASN A 277 1.46 -18.14 3.67
C ASN A 277 1.09 -18.26 5.16
N PRO A 278 1.06 -19.49 5.73
CA PRO A 278 0.71 -19.70 7.15
C PRO A 278 1.73 -19.12 8.13
N HIS A 279 2.95 -18.82 7.66
CA HIS A 279 4.02 -18.20 8.45
C HIS A 279 4.10 -16.68 8.27
N ASP A 280 3.05 -16.05 7.72
CA ASP A 280 2.99 -14.61 7.55
C ASP A 280 2.87 -13.92 8.92
N GLU A 281 3.87 -13.10 9.23
CA GLU A 281 3.99 -12.36 10.49
C GLU A 281 3.28 -10.99 10.46
N ASP A 282 2.91 -10.50 9.26
CA ASP A 282 2.24 -9.19 9.08
C ASP A 282 0.74 -9.33 8.84
N VAL A 283 0.34 -10.25 7.96
CA VAL A 283 -1.06 -10.56 7.67
C VAL A 283 -1.37 -11.98 8.12
N ASN A 284 -1.99 -12.10 9.29
CA ASN A 284 -2.37 -13.42 9.80
C ASN A 284 -3.24 -14.14 8.79
N ILE A 285 -2.92 -15.42 8.53
CA ILE A 285 -3.64 -16.26 7.56
C ILE A 285 -5.16 -16.27 7.79
N ILE A 286 -5.61 -16.10 9.03
CA ILE A 286 -7.03 -16.07 9.38
C ILE A 286 -7.83 -14.98 8.64
N GLU A 287 -7.20 -13.83 8.32
CA GLU A 287 -7.85 -12.79 7.51
C GLU A 287 -8.14 -13.30 6.09
N VAL A 288 -7.14 -13.96 5.49
CA VAL A 288 -7.24 -14.45 4.11
C VAL A 288 -8.17 -15.65 4.03
N GLU A 289 -8.13 -16.55 5.02
CA GLU A 289 -9.08 -17.66 5.13
C GLU A 289 -10.52 -17.16 5.26
N HIS A 290 -10.76 -16.10 6.04
CA HIS A 290 -12.09 -15.46 6.15
C HIS A 290 -12.54 -14.86 4.82
N LEU A 291 -11.65 -14.21 4.08
CA LEU A 291 -11.94 -13.72 2.72
C LEU A 291 -12.30 -14.88 1.77
N MET A 292 -11.53 -15.96 1.77
CA MET A 292 -11.79 -17.13 0.91
C MET A 292 -13.15 -17.78 1.25
N GLN A 293 -13.50 -17.87 2.54
CA GLN A 293 -14.80 -18.35 2.98
C GLN A 293 -15.94 -17.42 2.52
N ALA A 294 -15.77 -16.11 2.64
CA ALA A 294 -16.75 -15.13 2.19
C ALA A 294 -16.97 -15.18 0.67
N LEU A 295 -15.88 -15.24 -0.12
CA LEU A 295 -15.98 -15.39 -1.58
C LEU A 295 -16.67 -16.69 -1.98
N THR A 296 -16.39 -17.80 -1.29
CA THR A 296 -17.03 -19.09 -1.52
C THR A 296 -18.52 -19.04 -1.19
N ALA A 297 -18.90 -18.44 -0.05
CA ALA A 297 -20.30 -18.28 0.37
C ALA A 297 -21.11 -17.43 -0.60
N GLU A 298 -20.46 -16.44 -1.24
CA GLU A 298 -21.06 -15.59 -2.29
C GLU A 298 -21.03 -16.24 -3.69
N GLY A 299 -20.53 -17.49 -3.81
CA GLY A 299 -20.45 -18.23 -5.08
C GLY A 299 -19.55 -17.58 -6.10
N LYS A 300 -18.46 -16.92 -5.66
CA LYS A 300 -17.52 -16.20 -6.54
C LYS A 300 -16.51 -17.16 -7.16
N ASP A 301 -16.09 -16.83 -8.39
CA ASP A 301 -15.01 -17.54 -9.08
C ASP A 301 -13.68 -16.86 -8.76
N PHE A 302 -12.79 -17.59 -8.10
CA PHE A 302 -11.45 -17.12 -7.72
C PHE A 302 -10.46 -18.29 -7.63
N GLU A 303 -9.19 -18.00 -7.84
CA GLU A 303 -8.09 -18.96 -7.64
C GLU A 303 -7.34 -18.59 -6.36
N TYR A 304 -6.94 -19.58 -5.57
CA TYR A 304 -6.09 -19.35 -4.41
C TYR A 304 -5.07 -20.46 -4.21
N GLU A 305 -3.99 -20.11 -3.53
CA GLU A 305 -2.97 -21.05 -3.10
C GLU A 305 -2.41 -20.63 -1.74
N VAL A 306 -2.22 -21.62 -0.87
CA VAL A 306 -1.58 -21.45 0.44
C VAL A 306 -0.18 -22.07 0.35
N TYR A 307 0.83 -21.21 0.40
CA TYR A 307 2.24 -21.63 0.30
C TYR A 307 2.82 -21.85 1.70
N ASP A 308 2.96 -23.10 2.11
CA ASP A 308 3.66 -23.49 3.33
C ASP A 308 5.17 -23.59 3.05
N VAL A 309 5.81 -22.43 2.85
CA VAL A 309 7.22 -22.31 2.51
C VAL A 309 7.87 -21.19 3.36
N PRO A 310 9.20 -21.23 3.58
CA PRO A 310 9.91 -20.16 4.26
C PRO A 310 9.74 -18.80 3.57
N GLY A 311 9.80 -17.72 4.35
CA GLY A 311 9.78 -16.35 3.84
C GLY A 311 8.58 -15.51 4.28
N GLY A 312 7.61 -16.12 5.01
CA GLY A 312 6.51 -15.41 5.67
C GLY A 312 5.80 -14.44 4.75
N HIS A 313 5.62 -13.20 5.19
CA HIS A 313 4.95 -12.14 4.43
C HIS A 313 5.58 -11.85 3.04
N SER A 314 6.85 -12.17 2.85
CA SER A 314 7.58 -11.87 1.60
C SER A 314 7.89 -13.11 0.75
N PHE A 315 7.33 -14.29 1.08
CA PHE A 315 7.71 -15.58 0.51
C PHE A 315 7.79 -15.60 -1.03
N ASP A 316 6.92 -14.90 -1.72
CA ASP A 316 6.84 -14.83 -3.20
C ASP A 316 7.59 -13.64 -3.82
N ARG A 317 8.17 -12.75 -2.99
CA ARG A 317 8.91 -11.55 -3.41
C ARG A 317 10.41 -11.64 -3.14
N LEU A 318 10.87 -12.72 -2.50
CA LEU A 318 12.28 -12.98 -2.31
C LEU A 318 12.96 -13.42 -3.62
N ASP A 319 14.28 -13.35 -3.64
CA ASP A 319 15.10 -13.88 -4.75
C ASP A 319 15.51 -15.33 -4.44
N THR A 320 14.52 -16.22 -4.36
CA THR A 320 14.68 -17.67 -4.11
C THR A 320 13.98 -18.50 -5.18
N PRO A 321 14.38 -19.77 -5.39
CA PRO A 321 13.71 -20.67 -6.34
C PRO A 321 12.21 -20.86 -6.02
N GLU A 322 11.83 -20.94 -4.74
CA GLU A 322 10.45 -21.09 -4.28
C GLU A 322 9.62 -19.84 -4.61
N ALA A 323 10.14 -18.66 -4.25
CA ALA A 323 9.53 -17.38 -4.58
C ALA A 323 9.36 -17.21 -6.10
N TRP A 324 10.37 -17.63 -6.86
CA TRP A 324 10.30 -17.65 -8.31
C TRP A 324 9.20 -18.60 -8.83
N ALA A 325 9.06 -19.79 -8.25
CA ALA A 325 8.01 -20.73 -8.63
C ALA A 325 6.62 -20.12 -8.39
N ALA A 326 6.39 -19.48 -7.23
CA ALA A 326 5.15 -18.77 -6.93
C ALA A 326 4.88 -17.63 -7.92
N ARG A 327 5.90 -16.80 -8.25
CA ARG A 327 5.73 -15.73 -9.24
C ARG A 327 5.40 -16.23 -10.64
N LYS A 328 5.92 -17.41 -11.05
CA LYS A 328 5.49 -18.03 -12.34
C LYS A 328 4.00 -18.31 -12.41
N GLU A 329 3.41 -18.72 -11.31
CA GLU A 329 1.96 -18.96 -11.25
C GLU A 329 1.18 -17.66 -11.36
N ILE A 330 1.64 -16.61 -10.66
CA ILE A 330 1.09 -15.26 -10.76
C ILE A 330 1.11 -14.79 -12.23
N TYR A 331 2.28 -14.91 -12.88
CA TYR A 331 2.44 -14.48 -14.27
C TYR A 331 1.62 -15.33 -15.24
N SER A 332 1.49 -16.62 -14.98
CA SER A 332 0.64 -17.51 -15.80
C SER A 332 -0.83 -17.15 -15.67
N PHE A 333 -1.29 -16.77 -14.46
CA PHE A 333 -2.64 -16.27 -14.25
C PHE A 333 -2.86 -14.95 -15.01
N LEU A 334 -2.00 -13.96 -14.81
CA LEU A 334 -2.12 -12.66 -15.47
C LEU A 334 -2.07 -12.80 -16.99
N ALA A 335 -1.21 -13.66 -17.53
CA ALA A 335 -1.05 -13.86 -18.96
C ALA A 335 -2.31 -14.43 -19.63
N ARG A 336 -3.11 -15.25 -18.93
CA ARG A 336 -4.38 -15.80 -19.47
C ARG A 336 -5.37 -14.69 -19.83
N TYR A 337 -5.39 -13.61 -19.08
CA TYR A 337 -6.34 -12.52 -19.26
C TYR A 337 -5.76 -11.31 -20.00
N LEU A 338 -4.46 -11.05 -19.84
CA LEU A 338 -3.81 -9.85 -20.36
C LEU A 338 -3.02 -10.10 -21.65
N ASN A 339 -2.71 -11.35 -21.97
CA ASN A 339 -2.03 -11.79 -23.19
C ASN A 339 -0.81 -10.89 -23.56
N PRO A 340 0.25 -10.84 -22.72
CA PRO A 340 1.45 -10.08 -23.03
C PRO A 340 2.22 -10.70 -24.20
N PRO A 341 3.08 -9.95 -24.90
CA PRO A 341 3.84 -10.46 -26.05
C PRO A 341 4.72 -11.68 -25.75
N ASN A 342 5.25 -11.78 -24.52
CA ASN A 342 6.10 -12.88 -24.07
C ASN A 342 5.63 -13.47 -22.73
N PRO A 343 4.52 -14.26 -22.73
CA PRO A 343 3.92 -14.77 -21.48
C PRO A 343 4.76 -15.82 -20.76
N LYS A 344 5.75 -16.40 -21.43
CA LYS A 344 6.61 -17.47 -20.89
C LYS A 344 8.02 -16.94 -20.72
N ILE A 345 8.35 -16.45 -19.52
CA ILE A 345 9.72 -16.07 -19.23
C ILE A 345 10.56 -17.33 -19.11
N LYS A 346 11.53 -17.51 -20.02
CA LYS A 346 12.72 -18.31 -19.75
C LYS A 346 13.66 -17.43 -18.94
N LEU A 347 13.51 -17.36 -17.63
CA LEU A 347 14.53 -16.73 -16.81
C LEU A 347 15.71 -17.70 -16.74
N GLY A 348 16.79 -17.33 -17.41
CA GLY A 348 18.12 -17.85 -17.13
C GLY A 348 18.63 -17.25 -15.82
N LEU A 349 18.04 -17.65 -14.69
CA LEU A 349 18.66 -17.45 -13.39
C LEU A 349 19.61 -18.64 -13.21
N THR A 350 20.93 -18.36 -13.22
CA THR A 350 21.89 -19.27 -12.62
C THR A 350 21.57 -19.38 -11.12
N PRO A 351 21.95 -20.50 -10.45
CA PRO A 351 21.78 -20.65 -9.00
C PRO A 351 22.44 -19.54 -8.17
N GLU A 352 23.17 -18.64 -8.79
CA GLU A 352 23.92 -17.53 -8.18
C GLU A 352 23.23 -16.16 -8.37
N GLY A 353 21.99 -16.09 -8.86
CA GLY A 353 21.22 -14.83 -8.95
C GLY A 353 21.79 -13.79 -9.93
N ARG A 354 22.70 -14.17 -10.82
CA ARG A 354 23.25 -13.28 -11.85
C ARG A 354 22.59 -13.58 -13.19
N ALA A 355 22.20 -12.52 -13.91
CA ALA A 355 21.82 -12.66 -15.31
C ALA A 355 22.98 -13.34 -16.06
N ALA A 356 22.66 -14.38 -16.82
CA ALA A 356 23.62 -14.95 -17.75
C ALA A 356 24.10 -13.87 -18.72
N PRO A 357 25.40 -13.83 -19.05
CA PRO A 357 26.00 -12.82 -19.91
C PRO A 357 25.37 -12.75 -21.31
#